data_3b473f59c637c2bdb464f48d52a6088c
#
_entry.id   3b473f59c637c2bdb464f48d52a6088c
#
_cell.length_a   1.000
_cell.length_b   1.000
_cell.length_c   1.000
_cell.angle_alpha   90.00
_cell.angle_beta   90.00
_cell.angle_gamma   90.00
#
_symmetry.space_group_name_H-M   'P 1'
#
loop_
_entity.id
_entity.type
_entity.pdbx_description
1 polymer ?
#
loop_
_entity_poly.entity_id
_entity_poly.type
_entity_poly.pdbx_seq_one_letter_code
_entity_poly.pdbx_strand_id
1 'polypeptide(L)'
;MPHHVSKARFAELVERAAATLPAQFASALAEVPIEIRDRPSTRMLRSLGLEDDELLLGLYHGRPRTERSVEDSGRLPDVIYIFQEDVELVSESEQDLIEQVRTTVLHELGHHFGMSEEDLDELGYG
;
A
#
# COMPACT_ATOMS: atom_id res chain seq x y z
N MET A 1 -2.24 -20.27 -9.23
CA MET A 1 -3.01 -20.58 -8.01
C MET A 1 -2.76 -19.52 -6.97
N PRO A 2 -3.80 -18.95 -6.33
CA PRO A 2 -3.61 -18.04 -5.22
C PRO A 2 -2.76 -18.66 -4.12
N HIS A 3 -2.00 -17.85 -3.43
CA HIS A 3 -1.11 -18.32 -2.37
C HIS A 3 -1.56 -17.73 -1.03
N HIS A 4 -2.07 -18.58 -0.16
CA HIS A 4 -2.61 -18.18 1.14
C HIS A 4 -1.61 -18.45 2.26
N VAL A 5 -1.50 -17.50 3.18
CA VAL A 5 -0.63 -17.64 4.36
C VAL A 5 -1.40 -17.20 5.60
N SER A 6 -0.87 -17.52 6.78
CA SER A 6 -1.47 -17.02 8.03
C SER A 6 -1.28 -15.50 8.14
N LYS A 7 -2.08 -14.88 9.00
CA LYS A 7 -1.95 -13.44 9.26
C LYS A 7 -0.55 -13.09 9.78
N ALA A 8 -0.02 -13.91 10.67
CA ALA A 8 1.32 -13.70 11.22
C ALA A 8 2.38 -13.80 10.14
N ARG A 9 2.27 -14.80 9.26
CA ARG A 9 3.22 -14.95 8.15
C ARG A 9 3.12 -13.80 7.17
N PHE A 10 1.89 -13.36 6.88
CA PHE A 10 1.70 -12.22 5.98
C PHE A 10 2.40 -10.97 6.53
N ALA A 11 2.26 -10.71 7.83
CA ALA A 11 2.93 -9.58 8.45
C ALA A 11 4.45 -9.66 8.31
N GLU A 12 5.04 -10.85 8.47
CA GLU A 12 6.47 -11.05 8.26
C GLU A 12 6.87 -10.74 6.81
N LEU A 13 6.05 -11.17 5.85
CA LEU A 13 6.34 -10.93 4.43
C LEU A 13 6.22 -9.45 4.08
N VAL A 14 5.27 -8.75 4.69
CA VAL A 14 5.14 -7.30 4.53
C VAL A 14 6.40 -6.60 5.06
N GLU A 15 6.91 -7.01 6.22
CA GLU A 15 8.13 -6.46 6.78
C GLU A 15 9.32 -6.68 5.86
N ARG A 16 9.42 -7.86 5.25
CA ARG A 16 10.49 -8.16 4.29
C ARG A 16 10.40 -7.26 3.06
N ALA A 17 9.18 -7.06 2.57
CA ALA A 17 8.97 -6.18 1.43
C ALA A 17 9.40 -4.74 1.77
N ALA A 18 9.00 -4.25 2.94
CA ALA A 18 9.35 -2.90 3.37
C ALA A 18 10.86 -2.73 3.53
N ALA A 19 11.56 -3.77 3.98
CA ALA A 19 13.01 -3.72 4.19
C ALA A 19 13.80 -3.57 2.87
N THR A 20 13.18 -3.87 1.73
CA THR A 20 13.84 -3.76 0.42
C THR A 20 13.54 -2.46 -0.31
N LEU A 21 12.78 -1.55 0.31
CA LEU A 21 12.44 -0.28 -0.31
C LEU A 21 13.66 0.64 -0.41
N PRO A 22 13.72 1.47 -1.46
CA PRO A 22 14.75 2.52 -1.52
C PRO A 22 14.70 3.39 -0.27
N ALA A 23 15.84 3.89 0.18
CA ALA A 23 15.97 4.62 1.44
C ALA A 23 14.96 5.77 1.60
N GLN A 24 14.72 6.51 0.52
CA GLN A 24 13.79 7.65 0.56
C GLN A 24 12.35 7.22 0.88
N PHE A 25 11.96 6.02 0.41
CA PHE A 25 10.63 5.49 0.68
C PHE A 25 10.58 4.79 2.04
N ALA A 26 11.65 4.08 2.40
CA ALA A 26 11.72 3.40 3.69
C ALA A 26 11.59 4.37 4.86
N SER A 27 12.22 5.55 4.76
CA SER A 27 12.13 6.55 5.81
C SER A 27 10.73 7.13 5.95
N ALA A 28 9.96 7.15 4.86
CA ALA A 28 8.58 7.66 4.90
C ALA A 28 7.66 6.77 5.74
N LEU A 29 8.00 5.51 5.91
CA LEU A 29 7.18 4.60 6.73
C LEU A 29 7.14 4.99 8.20
N ALA A 30 8.06 5.82 8.66
CA ALA A 30 8.02 6.36 10.01
C ALA A 30 6.82 7.32 10.18
N GLU A 31 6.40 7.97 9.10
CA GLU A 31 5.27 8.90 9.09
C GLU A 31 3.98 8.24 8.62
N VAL A 32 4.10 7.23 7.75
CA VAL A 32 2.96 6.58 7.11
C VAL A 32 3.07 5.07 7.35
N PRO A 33 2.58 4.60 8.51
CA PRO A 33 2.67 3.16 8.81
C PRO A 33 1.79 2.33 7.87
N ILE A 34 2.13 1.06 7.78
CA ILE A 34 1.34 0.08 7.01
C ILE A 34 0.37 -0.59 7.96
N GLU A 35 -0.89 -0.64 7.58
CA GLU A 35 -1.91 -1.38 8.32
C GLU A 35 -2.44 -2.50 7.43
N ILE A 36 -2.39 -3.73 7.93
CA ILE A 36 -2.85 -4.90 7.18
C ILE A 36 -4.32 -5.15 7.50
N ARG A 37 -5.13 -5.31 6.47
CA ARG A 37 -6.54 -5.64 6.59
C ARG A 37 -6.85 -6.85 5.73
N ASP A 38 -7.97 -7.51 6.01
CA ASP A 38 -8.35 -8.71 5.25
C ASP A 38 -8.76 -8.34 3.83
N ARG A 39 -9.71 -7.42 3.70
CA ARG A 39 -10.25 -6.98 2.41
C ARG A 39 -10.68 -5.52 2.50
N PRO A 40 -10.72 -4.81 1.36
CA PRO A 40 -11.35 -3.49 1.36
C PRO A 40 -12.85 -3.65 1.60
N SER A 41 -13.45 -2.69 2.31
CA SER A 41 -14.89 -2.69 2.50
C SER A 41 -15.58 -2.28 1.20
N THR A 42 -16.86 -2.67 1.03
CA THR A 42 -17.63 -2.23 -0.13
C THR A 42 -17.75 -0.71 -0.16
N ARG A 43 -17.86 -0.09 1.00
CA ARG A 43 -17.93 1.37 1.11
C ARG A 43 -16.65 2.01 0.58
N MET A 44 -15.49 1.45 0.92
CA MET A 44 -14.20 1.93 0.44
C MET A 44 -14.10 1.78 -1.08
N LEU A 45 -14.46 0.60 -1.62
CA LEU A 45 -14.44 0.37 -3.05
C LEU A 45 -15.33 1.35 -3.79
N ARG A 46 -16.54 1.56 -3.32
CA ARG A 46 -17.48 2.49 -3.94
C ARG A 46 -16.98 3.93 -3.92
N SER A 47 -16.34 4.34 -2.82
CA SER A 47 -15.78 5.69 -2.72
C SER A 47 -14.69 5.95 -3.74
N LEU A 48 -14.04 4.88 -4.24
CA LEU A 48 -13.00 4.96 -5.26
C LEU A 48 -13.54 4.74 -6.68
N GLY A 49 -14.85 4.54 -6.81
CA GLY A 49 -15.45 4.25 -8.11
C GLY A 49 -15.25 2.82 -8.58
N LEU A 50 -14.90 1.91 -7.68
CA LEU A 50 -14.66 0.50 -7.99
C LEU A 50 -15.90 -0.34 -7.75
N GLU A 51 -15.99 -1.45 -8.46
CA GLU A 51 -17.06 -2.43 -8.26
C GLU A 51 -16.76 -3.27 -7.01
N ASP A 52 -17.81 -3.88 -6.44
CA ASP A 52 -17.68 -4.66 -5.19
C ASP A 52 -16.76 -5.88 -5.35
N ASP A 53 -16.59 -6.39 -6.56
CA ASP A 53 -15.75 -7.56 -6.84
C ASP A 53 -14.36 -7.22 -7.38
N GLU A 54 -14.05 -5.95 -7.52
CA GLU A 54 -12.71 -5.55 -7.97
C GLU A 54 -11.70 -5.72 -6.85
N LEU A 55 -10.47 -6.10 -7.24
CA LEU A 55 -9.38 -6.25 -6.29
C LEU A 55 -8.70 -4.91 -6.05
N LEU A 56 -8.34 -4.68 -4.81
CA LEU A 56 -7.57 -3.52 -4.40
C LEU A 56 -6.49 -4.03 -3.47
N LEU A 57 -5.23 -3.97 -3.92
CA LEU A 57 -4.12 -4.54 -3.14
C LEU A 57 -3.72 -3.66 -1.97
N GLY A 58 -3.85 -2.35 -2.13
CA GLY A 58 -3.54 -1.41 -1.07
C GLY A 58 -4.13 -0.04 -1.35
N LEU A 59 -4.06 0.83 -0.36
CA LEU A 59 -4.61 2.17 -0.48
C LEU A 59 -3.92 3.13 0.50
N TYR A 60 -3.41 4.24 -0.02
CA TYR A 60 -2.95 5.34 0.81
C TYR A 60 -4.17 6.12 1.30
N HIS A 61 -4.26 6.32 2.60
CA HIS A 61 -5.34 7.09 3.20
C HIS A 61 -4.74 8.31 3.91
N GLY A 62 -5.10 9.49 3.44
CA GLY A 62 -4.57 10.73 3.95
C GLY A 62 -4.44 11.72 2.82
N ARG A 63 -3.70 12.80 3.05
CA ARG A 63 -3.42 13.78 2.02
C ARG A 63 -1.95 13.70 1.62
N PRO A 64 -1.64 13.89 0.32
CA PRO A 64 -0.25 14.02 -0.11
C PRO A 64 0.45 15.14 0.67
N ARG A 65 1.74 14.98 0.88
CA ARG A 65 2.55 15.95 1.62
C ARG A 65 2.45 17.36 1.06
N THR A 66 2.35 17.46 -0.26
CA THR A 66 2.28 18.73 -0.96
C THR A 66 1.00 19.51 -0.69
N GLU A 67 -0.03 18.84 -0.18
CA GLU A 67 -1.34 19.46 0.10
C GLU A 67 -1.56 19.77 1.57
N ARG A 68 -0.59 19.44 2.42
CA ARG A 68 -0.73 19.64 3.86
C ARG A 68 -0.55 21.09 4.24
N SER A 69 -1.31 21.50 5.27
CA SER A 69 -1.20 22.81 5.87
C SER A 69 -1.06 22.64 7.37
N VAL A 70 -0.75 23.74 8.07
CA VAL A 70 -0.64 23.71 9.54
C VAL A 70 -1.97 23.39 10.21
N GLU A 71 -3.07 23.62 9.51
CA GLU A 71 -4.42 23.34 10.02
C GLU A 71 -4.74 21.85 10.04
N ASP A 72 -3.92 21.04 9.37
CA ASP A 72 -4.10 19.60 9.37
C ASP A 72 -3.59 18.95 10.66
N SER A 73 -2.92 19.68 11.53
CA SER A 73 -2.48 19.16 12.81
C SER A 73 -3.71 18.71 13.61
N GLY A 74 -3.66 17.53 14.20
CA GLY A 74 -4.80 16.95 14.91
C GLY A 74 -5.66 16.01 14.08
N ARG A 75 -5.38 15.90 12.78
CA ARG A 75 -6.06 14.91 11.94
C ARG A 75 -5.48 13.53 12.19
N LEU A 76 -6.24 12.51 11.78
CA LEU A 76 -5.74 11.14 11.84
C LEU A 76 -4.49 11.00 10.99
N PRO A 77 -3.48 10.25 11.46
CA PRO A 77 -2.26 10.04 10.69
C PRO A 77 -2.56 9.39 9.34
N ASP A 78 -1.72 9.66 8.37
CA ASP A 78 -1.78 8.95 7.10
C ASP A 78 -1.43 7.49 7.34
N VAL A 79 -2.00 6.61 6.54
CA VAL A 79 -1.77 5.18 6.65
C VAL A 79 -1.84 4.55 5.27
N ILE A 80 -1.07 3.47 5.07
CA ILE A 80 -1.18 2.65 3.87
C ILE A 80 -1.84 1.35 4.27
N TYR A 81 -3.02 1.08 3.71
CA TYR A 81 -3.68 -0.21 3.91
C TYR A 81 -3.12 -1.21 2.91
N ILE A 82 -2.87 -2.44 3.36
CA ILE A 82 -2.54 -3.57 2.51
C ILE A 82 -3.60 -4.63 2.78
N PHE A 83 -4.24 -5.10 1.72
CA PHE A 83 -5.36 -6.04 1.83
C PHE A 83 -4.87 -7.46 1.55
N GLN A 84 -4.73 -8.23 2.62
CA GLN A 84 -4.11 -9.55 2.58
C GLN A 84 -4.78 -10.49 1.57
N GLU A 85 -6.10 -10.61 1.62
CA GLU A 85 -6.78 -11.57 0.73
C GLU A 85 -6.63 -11.18 -0.74
N ASP A 86 -6.69 -9.89 -1.04
CA ASP A 86 -6.55 -9.42 -2.41
C ASP A 86 -5.13 -9.66 -2.94
N VAL A 87 -4.11 -9.42 -2.11
CA VAL A 87 -2.73 -9.69 -2.48
C VAL A 87 -2.52 -11.19 -2.70
N GLU A 88 -3.07 -12.02 -1.81
CA GLU A 88 -2.94 -13.48 -1.95
C GLU A 88 -3.55 -13.99 -3.25
N LEU A 89 -4.68 -13.40 -3.66
CA LEU A 89 -5.36 -13.83 -4.88
C LEU A 89 -4.51 -13.64 -6.14
N VAL A 90 -3.64 -12.63 -6.16
CA VAL A 90 -2.80 -12.34 -7.33
C VAL A 90 -1.38 -12.87 -7.18
N SER A 91 -1.08 -13.57 -6.09
CA SER A 91 0.27 -14.09 -5.81
C SER A 91 0.30 -15.61 -5.97
N GLU A 92 1.38 -16.14 -6.53
CA GLU A 92 1.54 -17.58 -6.74
C GLU A 92 2.52 -18.22 -5.76
N SER A 93 3.28 -17.42 -5.02
CA SER A 93 4.28 -17.89 -4.07
C SER A 93 4.53 -16.81 -3.03
N GLU A 94 5.29 -17.14 -1.98
CA GLU A 94 5.68 -16.14 -0.98
C GLU A 94 6.56 -15.06 -1.61
N GLN A 95 7.44 -15.44 -2.53
CA GLN A 95 8.29 -14.49 -3.22
C GLN A 95 7.45 -13.51 -4.05
N ASP A 96 6.47 -14.04 -4.77
CA ASP A 96 5.57 -13.21 -5.55
C ASP A 96 4.76 -12.28 -4.66
N LEU A 97 4.32 -12.80 -3.51
CA LEU A 97 3.57 -12.02 -2.52
C LEU A 97 4.40 -10.84 -2.02
N ILE A 98 5.67 -11.07 -1.70
CA ILE A 98 6.59 -10.01 -1.28
C ILE A 98 6.71 -8.93 -2.36
N GLU A 99 6.84 -9.35 -3.61
CA GLU A 99 6.96 -8.42 -4.74
C GLU A 99 5.68 -7.61 -4.96
N GLN A 100 4.51 -8.24 -4.81
CA GLN A 100 3.24 -7.53 -4.93
C GLN A 100 3.09 -6.48 -3.83
N VAL A 101 3.44 -6.84 -2.59
CA VAL A 101 3.38 -5.89 -1.48
C VAL A 101 4.37 -4.75 -1.71
N ARG A 102 5.59 -5.07 -2.12
CA ARG A 102 6.63 -4.06 -2.37
C ARG A 102 6.16 -3.04 -3.42
N THR A 103 5.67 -3.54 -4.54
CA THR A 103 5.18 -2.67 -5.62
C THR A 103 4.02 -1.81 -5.15
N THR A 104 3.09 -2.39 -4.40
CA THR A 104 1.93 -1.67 -3.89
C THR A 104 2.36 -0.56 -2.93
N VAL A 105 3.26 -0.86 -2.00
CA VAL A 105 3.75 0.13 -1.03
C VAL A 105 4.47 1.26 -1.75
N LEU A 106 5.34 0.94 -2.72
CA LEU A 106 6.04 1.97 -3.50
C LEU A 106 5.06 2.90 -4.21
N HIS A 107 4.03 2.32 -4.80
CA HIS A 107 3.02 3.06 -5.53
C HIS A 107 2.27 4.02 -4.61
N GLU A 108 1.84 3.52 -3.45
CA GLU A 108 1.08 4.32 -2.50
C GLU A 108 1.95 5.37 -1.80
N LEU A 109 3.21 5.06 -1.49
CA LEU A 109 4.14 6.06 -0.96
C LEU A 109 4.43 7.13 -1.99
N GLY A 110 4.45 6.77 -3.27
CA GLY A 110 4.57 7.76 -4.33
C GLY A 110 3.47 8.80 -4.24
N HIS A 111 2.25 8.39 -3.94
CA HIS A 111 1.15 9.31 -3.73
C HIS A 111 1.39 10.23 -2.53
N HIS A 112 1.98 9.70 -1.46
CA HIS A 112 2.34 10.50 -0.29
C HIS A 112 3.31 11.63 -0.65
N PHE A 113 4.22 11.37 -1.59
CA PHE A 113 5.17 12.38 -2.07
C PHE A 113 4.62 13.24 -3.20
N GLY A 114 3.35 13.04 -3.57
CA GLY A 114 2.72 13.79 -4.65
C GLY A 114 3.15 13.35 -6.04
N MET A 115 3.70 12.15 -6.18
CA MET A 115 4.15 11.63 -7.46
C MET A 115 2.99 11.06 -8.26
N SER A 116 3.00 11.28 -9.57
CA SER A 116 2.03 10.66 -10.48
C SER A 116 2.51 9.26 -10.86
N GLU A 117 1.64 8.49 -11.50
CA GLU A 117 2.04 7.18 -12.02
C GLU A 117 3.15 7.31 -13.05
N GLU A 118 3.10 8.36 -13.86
CA GLU A 118 4.14 8.63 -14.84
C GLU A 118 5.49 8.88 -14.16
N ASP A 119 5.50 9.65 -13.07
CA ASP A 119 6.72 9.89 -12.31
C ASP A 119 7.31 8.59 -11.78
N LEU A 120 6.46 7.70 -11.25
CA LEU A 120 6.90 6.41 -10.72
C LEU A 120 7.45 5.51 -11.82
N ASP A 121 6.81 5.51 -12.99
CA ASP A 121 7.28 4.74 -14.14
C ASP A 121 8.68 5.21 -14.58
N GLU A 122 8.91 6.51 -14.61
CA GLU A 122 10.21 7.08 -14.99
C GLU A 122 11.31 6.66 -14.02
N LEU A 123 10.96 6.46 -12.75
CA LEU A 123 11.91 6.00 -11.74
C LEU A 123 12.06 4.49 -11.72
N GLY A 124 11.28 3.77 -12.52
CA GLY A 124 11.31 2.31 -12.58
C GLY A 124 10.51 1.63 -11.48
N TYR A 125 9.61 2.32 -10.82
CA TYR A 125 8.81 1.79 -9.71
C TYR A 125 7.35 1.57 -10.09
N GLY A 126 7.00 1.81 -11.35
CA GLY A 126 5.63 1.63 -11.82
C GLY A 126 5.23 0.19 -12.06
#